data_b1616f73afea9533c8767bb79ebfbafd
#
_entry.id   b1616f73afea9533c8767bb79ebfbafd
#
_cell.length_a   1.000
_cell.length_b   1.000
_cell.length_c   1.000
_cell.angle_alpha   90.00
_cell.angle_beta   90.00
_cell.angle_gamma   90.00
#
_symmetry.space_group_name_H-M   'P 1'
#
loop_
_entity.id
_entity.type
_entity.pdbx_description
1 polymer ?
#
loop_
_entity_poly.entity_id
_entity_poly.type
_entity_poly.pdbx_seq_one_letter_code
_entity_poly.pdbx_strand_id
1 'polypeptide(L)'
;MTNEYLKNVLEKIIVAHTTLTKLEDRSGDLEIIKKEILKINGFFHVLINKMNTETFQSSDFLDLKTKFEYYLNNYSFEKEIETMTPLYSEDSNRLKNMRLKILESLTDKKLMDNIEYMIEKL
;
A
#
# COMPACT_ATOMS: atom_id res chain seq x y z
N MET A 1 21.51 4.35 10.27
CA MET A 1 20.31 5.16 10.11
C MET A 1 19.27 4.44 9.30
N THR A 2 19.69 4.02 8.23
CA THR A 2 18.79 3.69 7.14
C THR A 2 17.99 2.42 7.33
N ASN A 3 18.59 1.37 7.89
CA ASN A 3 17.88 0.10 8.03
C ASN A 3 16.70 0.21 9.00
N GLU A 4 16.89 0.89 10.12
CA GLU A 4 15.83 1.08 11.09
C GLU A 4 14.70 1.93 10.52
N TYR A 5 15.04 2.99 9.79
CA TYR A 5 14.05 3.84 9.14
C TYR A 5 13.24 3.06 8.11
N LEU A 6 13.92 2.31 7.25
CA LEU A 6 13.25 1.49 6.24
C LEU A 6 12.34 0.46 6.88
N LYS A 7 12.82 -0.20 7.93
CA LYS A 7 12.02 -1.18 8.64
C LYS A 7 10.75 -0.55 9.20
N ASN A 8 10.87 0.62 9.81
CA ASN A 8 9.72 1.33 10.38
C ASN A 8 8.68 1.68 9.32
N VAL A 9 9.12 2.16 8.16
CA VAL A 9 8.19 2.50 7.07
C VAL A 9 7.52 1.25 6.54
N LEU A 10 8.26 0.16 6.35
CA LEU A 10 7.69 -1.10 5.88
C LEU A 10 6.66 -1.65 6.88
N GLU A 11 6.95 -1.55 8.17
CA GLU A 11 6.00 -1.97 9.20
C GLU A 11 4.71 -1.15 9.17
N LYS A 12 4.82 0.15 8.89
CA LYS A 12 3.63 1.01 8.77
C LYS A 12 2.78 0.63 7.56
N ILE A 13 3.40 0.17 6.49
CA ILE A 13 2.64 -0.34 5.34
C ILE A 13 1.86 -1.59 5.74
N ILE A 14 2.48 -2.49 6.48
CA ILE A 14 1.79 -3.70 6.97
C ILE A 14 0.61 -3.33 7.85
N VAL A 15 0.78 -2.36 8.75
CA VAL A 15 -0.30 -1.89 9.62
C VAL A 15 -1.46 -1.33 8.79
N ALA A 16 -1.17 -0.51 7.80
CA ALA A 16 -2.21 0.06 6.93
C ALA A 16 -2.94 -1.03 6.16
N HIS A 17 -2.21 -2.00 5.63
CA HIS A 17 -2.81 -3.14 4.95
C HIS A 17 -3.72 -3.93 5.89
N THR A 18 -3.27 -4.18 7.11
CA THR A 18 -4.06 -4.88 8.12
C THR A 18 -5.35 -4.12 8.42
N THR A 19 -5.27 -2.80 8.54
CA THR A 19 -6.46 -1.97 8.75
C THR A 19 -7.47 -2.19 7.62
N LEU A 20 -7.01 -2.20 6.37
CA LEU A 20 -7.89 -2.44 5.22
C LEU A 20 -8.54 -3.82 5.26
N THR A 21 -7.82 -4.84 5.72
CA THR A 21 -8.38 -6.20 5.80
C THR A 21 -9.45 -6.33 6.87
N LYS A 22 -9.40 -5.50 7.90
CA LYS A 22 -10.32 -5.59 9.05
C LYS A 22 -11.59 -4.78 8.88
N LEU A 23 -11.70 -3.96 7.86
CA LEU A 23 -12.88 -3.15 7.63
C LEU A 23 -14.08 -4.03 7.28
N GLU A 24 -15.27 -3.61 7.68
CA GLU A 24 -16.50 -4.36 7.50
C GLU A 24 -17.47 -3.72 6.50
N ASP A 25 -16.99 -2.75 5.75
CA ASP A 25 -17.74 -2.07 4.69
C ASP A 25 -18.95 -1.32 5.24
N ARG A 26 -18.76 -0.68 6.40
CA ARG A 26 -19.78 0.13 7.06
C ARG A 26 -19.75 1.56 6.55
N SER A 27 -20.81 2.29 6.89
CA SER A 27 -20.83 3.73 6.64
C SER A 27 -19.60 4.38 7.31
N GLY A 28 -18.89 5.18 6.54
CA GLY A 28 -17.67 5.83 7.03
C GLY A 28 -16.38 5.10 6.70
N ASP A 29 -16.46 3.83 6.33
CA ASP A 29 -15.25 3.06 6.00
C ASP A 29 -14.55 3.60 4.76
N LEU A 30 -15.29 4.24 3.85
CA LEU A 30 -14.67 4.83 2.66
C LEU A 30 -13.59 5.86 3.04
N GLU A 31 -13.85 6.66 4.06
CA GLU A 31 -12.86 7.64 4.52
C GLU A 31 -11.61 6.97 5.08
N ILE A 32 -11.80 5.83 5.75
CA ILE A 32 -10.68 5.05 6.26
C ILE A 32 -9.88 4.46 5.09
N ILE A 33 -10.56 3.92 4.09
CA ILE A 33 -9.93 3.37 2.90
C ILE A 33 -9.10 4.45 2.20
N LYS A 34 -9.68 5.63 2.01
CA LYS A 34 -8.97 6.76 1.38
C LYS A 34 -7.69 7.10 2.16
N LYS A 35 -7.81 7.22 3.47
CA LYS A 35 -6.68 7.57 4.32
C LYS A 35 -5.57 6.52 4.24
N GLU A 36 -5.93 5.25 4.32
CA GLU A 36 -4.94 4.18 4.31
C GLU A 36 -4.27 4.03 2.94
N ILE A 37 -5.01 4.19 1.86
CA ILE A 37 -4.43 4.14 0.51
C ILE A 37 -3.44 5.30 0.30
N LEU A 38 -3.80 6.50 0.74
CA LEU A 38 -2.88 7.64 0.61
C LEU A 38 -1.61 7.43 1.42
N LYS A 39 -1.73 6.84 2.62
CA LYS A 39 -0.56 6.49 3.42
C LYS A 39 0.33 5.48 2.70
N ILE A 40 -0.25 4.41 2.20
CA ILE A 40 0.51 3.36 1.50
C ILE A 40 1.23 3.93 0.30
N ASN A 41 0.54 4.72 -0.51
CA ASN A 41 1.15 5.34 -1.69
C ASN A 41 2.29 6.28 -1.29
N GLY A 42 2.08 7.07 -0.24
CA GLY A 42 3.12 7.95 0.27
C GLY A 42 4.34 7.19 0.75
N PHE A 43 4.14 6.09 1.47
CA PHE A 43 5.24 5.26 1.94
C PHE A 43 6.01 4.63 0.78
N PHE A 44 5.30 4.17 -0.27
CA PHE A 44 5.96 3.63 -1.45
C PHE A 44 6.85 4.68 -2.13
N HIS A 45 6.35 5.91 -2.26
CA HIS A 45 7.15 7.00 -2.83
C HIS A 45 8.38 7.30 -1.99
N VAL A 46 8.23 7.34 -0.68
CA VAL A 46 9.36 7.59 0.23
C VAL A 46 10.41 6.49 0.08
N LEU A 47 9.98 5.23 0.05
CA LEU A 47 10.89 4.11 -0.07
C LEU A 47 11.62 4.09 -1.41
N ILE A 48 10.91 4.38 -2.50
CA ILE A 48 11.52 4.45 -3.83
C ILE A 48 12.58 5.55 -3.86
N ASN A 49 12.28 6.72 -3.31
CA ASN A 49 13.24 7.81 -3.25
C ASN A 49 14.48 7.44 -2.44
N LYS A 50 14.29 6.77 -1.31
CA LYS A 50 15.41 6.30 -0.49
C LYS A 50 16.26 5.28 -1.25
N MET A 51 15.63 4.36 -1.93
CA MET A 51 16.33 3.35 -2.71
C MET A 51 17.09 3.94 -3.90
N ASN A 52 16.63 5.08 -4.42
CA ASN A 52 17.31 5.78 -5.51
C ASN A 52 18.53 6.56 -5.04
N THR A 53 18.47 7.10 -3.81
CA THR A 53 19.53 7.98 -3.31
C THR A 53 20.61 7.23 -2.53
N GLU A 54 20.29 6.04 -2.01
CA GLU A 54 21.22 5.23 -1.24
C GLU A 54 21.68 4.02 -2.04
N THR A 55 22.87 3.53 -1.72
CA THR A 55 23.47 2.43 -2.47
C THR A 55 22.98 1.09 -1.93
N PHE A 56 21.74 0.75 -2.24
CA PHE A 56 21.22 -0.57 -1.96
C PHE A 56 21.56 -1.49 -3.13
N GLN A 57 22.49 -2.40 -2.90
CA GLN A 57 22.97 -3.31 -3.94
C GLN A 57 22.24 -4.65 -3.94
N SER A 58 21.46 -4.90 -2.92
CA SER A 58 20.74 -6.17 -2.78
C SER A 58 19.68 -6.31 -3.89
N SER A 59 19.65 -7.50 -4.52
CA SER A 59 18.61 -7.81 -5.49
C SER A 59 17.21 -7.80 -4.88
N ASP A 60 17.12 -8.10 -3.57
CA ASP A 60 15.84 -8.07 -2.87
C ASP A 60 15.27 -6.66 -2.79
N PHE A 61 16.12 -5.66 -2.52
CA PHE A 61 15.69 -4.26 -2.51
C PHE A 61 15.27 -3.80 -3.90
N LEU A 62 16.02 -4.16 -4.92
CA LEU A 62 15.71 -3.77 -6.30
C LEU A 62 14.39 -4.41 -6.76
N ASP A 63 14.16 -5.66 -6.39
CA ASP A 63 12.91 -6.35 -6.71
C ASP A 63 11.74 -5.68 -6.02
N LEU A 64 11.88 -5.34 -4.74
CA LEU A 64 10.83 -4.67 -3.99
C LEU A 64 10.53 -3.28 -4.56
N LYS A 65 11.58 -2.53 -4.92
CA LYS A 65 11.41 -1.23 -5.57
C LYS A 65 10.60 -1.36 -6.86
N THR A 66 10.93 -2.35 -7.67
CA THR A 66 10.21 -2.60 -8.92
C THR A 66 8.73 -2.89 -8.67
N LYS A 67 8.42 -3.64 -7.61
CA LYS A 67 7.04 -3.93 -7.24
C LYS A 67 6.30 -2.69 -6.75
N PHE A 68 6.96 -1.82 -6.00
CA PHE A 68 6.37 -0.55 -5.58
C PHE A 68 6.03 0.31 -6.79
N GLU A 69 6.97 0.40 -7.73
CA GLU A 69 6.76 1.18 -8.96
C GLU A 69 5.62 0.60 -9.80
N TYR A 70 5.56 -0.72 -9.90
CA TYR A 70 4.49 -1.38 -10.63
C TYR A 70 3.12 -1.05 -10.00
N TYR A 71 3.02 -1.13 -8.68
CA TYR A 71 1.78 -0.81 -7.99
C TYR A 71 1.37 0.64 -8.23
N LEU A 72 2.30 1.58 -8.08
CA LEU A 72 1.99 2.99 -8.24
C LEU A 72 1.58 3.34 -9.67
N ASN A 73 2.19 2.68 -10.66
CA ASN A 73 1.89 2.94 -12.06
C ASN A 73 0.57 2.30 -12.52
N ASN A 74 0.20 1.16 -11.95
CA ASN A 74 -0.93 0.38 -12.45
C ASN A 74 -2.17 0.43 -11.56
N TYR A 75 -2.01 0.74 -10.30
CA TYR A 75 -3.12 0.73 -9.34
C TYR A 75 -3.31 2.08 -8.66
N SER A 76 -2.54 2.39 -7.64
CA SER A 76 -2.59 3.56 -6.76
C SER A 76 -3.97 3.99 -6.24
N PHE A 77 -5.03 3.87 -7.02
CA PHE A 77 -6.44 4.12 -6.67
C PHE A 77 -6.79 5.55 -6.26
N GLU A 78 -5.85 6.48 -6.28
CA GLU A 78 -6.12 7.86 -5.82
C GLU A 78 -7.21 8.54 -6.63
N LYS A 79 -7.14 8.39 -7.94
CA LYS A 79 -8.13 9.00 -8.84
C LYS A 79 -9.51 8.37 -8.68
N GLU A 80 -9.53 7.05 -8.57
CA GLU A 80 -10.79 6.31 -8.40
C GLU A 80 -11.49 6.72 -7.10
N ILE A 81 -10.71 6.86 -6.02
CA ILE A 81 -11.25 7.24 -4.73
C ILE A 81 -11.86 8.64 -4.80
N GLU A 82 -11.17 9.59 -5.43
CA GLU A 82 -11.68 10.96 -5.55
C GLU A 82 -12.95 11.05 -6.39
N THR A 83 -12.96 10.39 -7.54
CA THR A 83 -14.08 10.50 -8.49
C THR A 83 -15.28 9.66 -8.07
N MET A 84 -15.06 8.59 -7.33
CA MET A 84 -16.11 7.64 -6.99
C MET A 84 -16.66 7.80 -5.58
N THR A 85 -16.11 8.71 -4.78
CA THR A 85 -16.54 8.92 -3.41
C THR A 85 -18.06 9.08 -3.27
N PRO A 86 -18.74 9.93 -4.07
CA PRO A 86 -20.18 10.07 -3.91
C PRO A 86 -20.97 8.80 -4.20
N LEU A 87 -20.44 7.91 -5.04
CA LEU A 87 -21.13 6.67 -5.38
C LEU A 87 -20.93 5.58 -4.34
N TYR A 88 -19.72 5.51 -3.75
CA TYR A 88 -19.38 4.43 -2.85
C TYR A 88 -19.83 4.67 -1.41
N SER A 89 -20.01 5.94 -1.02
CA SER A 89 -20.28 6.25 0.37
C SER A 89 -21.59 5.67 0.90
N GLU A 90 -22.55 5.40 0.03
CA GLU A 90 -23.88 4.89 0.41
C GLU A 90 -24.17 3.49 -0.13
N ASP A 91 -23.20 2.86 -0.77
CA ASP A 91 -23.40 1.54 -1.35
C ASP A 91 -22.34 0.58 -0.79
N SER A 92 -22.74 -0.22 0.18
CA SER A 92 -21.83 -1.12 0.86
C SER A 92 -21.27 -2.20 -0.07
N ASN A 93 -22.01 -2.61 -1.10
CA ASN A 93 -21.50 -3.59 -2.06
C ASN A 93 -20.40 -3.03 -2.93
N ARG A 94 -20.56 -1.79 -3.40
CA ARG A 94 -19.52 -1.11 -4.17
C ARG A 94 -18.29 -0.85 -3.32
N LEU A 95 -18.50 -0.43 -2.08
CA LEU A 95 -17.42 -0.21 -1.14
C LEU A 95 -16.63 -1.49 -0.89
N LYS A 96 -17.33 -2.59 -0.65
CA LYS A 96 -16.72 -3.89 -0.44
C LYS A 96 -15.91 -4.32 -1.66
N ASN A 97 -16.49 -4.18 -2.85
CA ASN A 97 -15.80 -4.58 -4.08
C ASN A 97 -14.54 -3.75 -4.31
N MET A 98 -14.60 -2.47 -4.02
CA MET A 98 -13.44 -1.60 -4.12
C MET A 98 -12.35 -1.99 -3.14
N ARG A 99 -12.73 -2.25 -1.88
CA ARG A 99 -11.79 -2.67 -0.85
C ARG A 99 -11.10 -3.98 -1.23
N LEU A 100 -11.88 -4.96 -1.70
CA LEU A 100 -11.33 -6.24 -2.13
C LEU A 100 -10.38 -6.09 -3.31
N LYS A 101 -10.71 -5.21 -4.24
CA LYS A 101 -9.82 -4.94 -5.38
C LYS A 101 -8.52 -4.30 -4.94
N ILE A 102 -8.58 -3.38 -3.98
CA ILE A 102 -7.39 -2.77 -3.40
C ILE A 102 -6.52 -3.84 -2.74
N LEU A 103 -7.12 -4.69 -1.91
CA LEU A 103 -6.39 -5.76 -1.23
C LEU A 103 -5.76 -6.72 -2.23
N GLU A 104 -6.49 -7.08 -3.28
CA GLU A 104 -5.96 -7.94 -4.33
C GLU A 104 -4.74 -7.31 -4.99
N SER A 105 -4.80 -6.01 -5.31
CA SER A 105 -3.67 -5.33 -5.93
C SER A 105 -2.45 -5.27 -5.02
N LEU A 106 -2.66 -5.11 -3.73
CA LEU A 106 -1.56 -5.06 -2.76
C LEU A 106 -0.92 -6.43 -2.53
N THR A 107 -1.65 -7.51 -2.76
CA THR A 107 -1.09 -8.86 -2.65
C THR A 107 -0.56 -9.39 -3.98
N ASP A 108 -0.85 -8.68 -5.08
CA ASP A 108 -0.37 -9.07 -6.39
C ASP A 108 1.17 -9.17 -6.39
N LYS A 109 1.68 -10.15 -7.13
CA LYS A 109 3.13 -10.39 -7.24
C LYS A 109 3.81 -10.59 -5.89
N LYS A 110 3.04 -11.03 -4.90
CA LYS A 110 3.53 -11.29 -3.54
C LYS A 110 4.13 -10.05 -2.87
N LEU A 111 3.58 -8.88 -3.19
CA LEU A 111 4.11 -7.62 -2.68
C LEU A 111 4.17 -7.60 -1.15
N MET A 112 3.07 -7.95 -0.47
CA MET A 112 3.04 -7.92 0.99
C MET A 112 3.99 -8.96 1.59
N ASP A 113 4.09 -10.15 0.97
CA ASP A 113 5.03 -11.17 1.42
C ASP A 113 6.47 -10.68 1.32
N ASN A 114 6.79 -9.98 0.25
CA ASN A 114 8.14 -9.42 0.07
C ASN A 114 8.44 -8.33 1.09
N ILE A 115 7.45 -7.53 1.44
CA ILE A 115 7.61 -6.50 2.47
C ILE A 115 7.93 -7.16 3.82
N GLU A 116 7.16 -8.19 4.19
CA GLU A 116 7.40 -8.90 5.44
C GLU A 116 8.78 -9.56 5.47
N TYR A 117 9.19 -10.15 4.35
CA TYR A 117 10.51 -10.76 4.21
C TYR A 117 11.62 -9.73 4.44
N MET A 118 11.47 -8.53 3.84
CA MET A 118 12.47 -7.47 4.03
C MET A 118 12.52 -6.96 5.45
N ILE A 119 11.36 -6.87 6.13
CA ILE A 119 11.33 -6.48 7.54
C ILE A 119 12.16 -7.45 8.38
N GLU A 120 12.05 -8.74 8.12
CA GLU A 120 12.82 -9.75 8.86
C GLU A 120 14.32 -9.62 8.60
N LYS A 121 14.71 -9.18 7.41
CA LYS A 121 16.11 -9.02 7.05
C LYS A 121 16.72 -7.74 7.61
N LEU A 122 15.92 -6.76 7.90
CA LEU A 122 16.40 -5.50 8.43
C LEU A 122 16.47 -5.53 9.95
#